data_28256c9a44bfbc429e736bc9fe8e4ce2
#
_entry.id   28256c9a44bfbc429e736bc9fe8e4ce2
#
_cell.length_a   1.000
_cell.length_b   1.000
_cell.length_c   1.000
_cell.angle_alpha   90.00
_cell.angle_beta   90.00
_cell.angle_gamma   90.00
#
_symmetry.space_group_name_H-M   'P 1'
#
loop_
_entity.id
_entity.type
_entity.pdbx_description
1 polymer ?
#
loop_
_entity_poly.entity_id
_entity_poly.type
_entity_poly.pdbx_seq_one_letter_code
_entity_poly.pdbx_strand_id
1 'polypeptide(L)'
;MKRLLLTFFFAALGQSPALANPYNVLVIQTDEHHFKTLGCYGGKIVGTPNIDWIARHGALATSFYASTPVCSPSRGALISGCYPQYTQVTNNNIPLGDHVVTFAEVLRRKGYKTGYAGKWHLDGLGKPQWAPERKFGFDDNRYMFNRGHWKKFEITGAGPRVAAIKRGKPSYGVENADSKTFSTDWLANRTIDFINLNKAEPFCYMVCFPDPHGPNTVRKPYDKMYKNVKVPIPVSVNKSRAQTPRWGAASPRITADTVRMLMPSYYGMVKCLDDNIGRILDALRKNGQIDNTIIVFTSDHGDLCGEHGRLNKGVPYEGSARVPFLFYCPGKIPAGTVVNQALSCVDFVPTLFALTGDEPPKGVEGRDASALFRGSKTKWDDIAFIRSTSGVKPWLAAVTDRYKLIYSALGDPWLYDLKTDPDELNNKFTNPDSEKVVRRLTVKLAVYAKRQNDPYAADPKIKADMAQALGQAQ
;
A
#
# COMPACT_ATOMS: atom_id res chain seq x y z
N MET A 1 -41.34 -40.30 62.62
CA MET A 1 -40.33 -39.30 62.37
C MET A 1 -39.90 -39.42 60.92
N LYS A 2 -40.46 -38.60 60.03
CA LYS A 2 -40.08 -38.55 58.59
C LYS A 2 -39.11 -37.37 58.39
N ARG A 3 -37.86 -37.66 57.95
CA ARG A 3 -36.85 -36.62 57.60
C ARG A 3 -37.15 -36.21 56.17
N LEU A 4 -37.37 -34.90 56.01
CA LEU A 4 -37.50 -34.22 54.73
C LEU A 4 -36.10 -33.85 54.27
N LEU A 5 -35.64 -34.41 53.13
CA LEU A 5 -34.42 -33.98 52.47
C LEU A 5 -34.78 -32.79 51.53
N LEU A 6 -34.25 -31.60 51.84
CA LEU A 6 -34.28 -30.45 50.94
C LEU A 6 -33.07 -30.55 49.98
N THR A 7 -33.37 -30.76 48.69
CA THR A 7 -32.37 -30.72 47.62
C THR A 7 -32.26 -29.27 47.11
N PHE A 8 -31.13 -28.61 47.36
CA PHE A 8 -30.83 -27.32 46.77
C PHE A 8 -30.37 -27.47 45.32
N PHE A 9 -31.15 -26.99 44.36
CA PHE A 9 -30.74 -26.81 42.98
C PHE A 9 -29.90 -25.51 42.87
N PHE A 10 -28.59 -25.63 42.68
CA PHE A 10 -27.77 -24.52 42.24
C PHE A 10 -28.00 -24.32 40.74
N ALA A 11 -28.74 -23.27 40.36
CA ALA A 11 -28.78 -22.79 39.00
C ALA A 11 -27.44 -22.15 38.65
N ALA A 12 -26.63 -22.84 37.85
CA ALA A 12 -25.47 -22.25 37.24
C ALA A 12 -25.94 -21.17 36.26
N LEU A 13 -25.85 -19.91 36.65
CA LEU A 13 -25.95 -18.77 35.75
C LEU A 13 -24.81 -18.88 34.75
N GLY A 14 -25.11 -19.40 33.55
CA GLY A 14 -24.19 -19.36 32.42
C GLY A 14 -23.87 -17.90 32.10
N GLN A 15 -22.63 -17.50 32.40
CA GLN A 15 -22.10 -16.24 31.88
C GLN A 15 -22.09 -16.36 30.37
N SER A 16 -22.98 -15.66 29.68
CA SER A 16 -22.85 -15.41 28.25
C SER A 16 -21.43 -14.88 27.99
N PRO A 17 -20.69 -15.43 27.02
CA PRO A 17 -19.39 -14.88 26.70
C PRO A 17 -19.61 -13.40 26.39
N ALA A 18 -18.94 -12.52 27.12
CA ALA A 18 -18.92 -11.10 26.83
C ALA A 18 -18.52 -10.97 25.36
N LEU A 19 -19.38 -10.39 24.53
CA LEU A 19 -19.06 -10.08 23.14
C LEU A 19 -17.76 -9.26 23.20
N ALA A 20 -16.66 -9.83 22.69
CA ALA A 20 -15.40 -9.14 22.63
C ALA A 20 -15.62 -7.80 21.94
N ASN A 21 -15.13 -6.71 22.54
CA ASN A 21 -15.27 -5.39 21.95
C ASN A 21 -14.71 -5.44 20.51
N PRO A 22 -15.44 -4.91 19.52
CA PRO A 22 -14.97 -4.94 18.14
C PRO A 22 -13.66 -4.15 18.02
N TYR A 23 -12.73 -4.68 17.23
CA TYR A 23 -11.45 -4.01 17.00
C TYR A 23 -11.64 -2.65 16.32
N ASN A 24 -10.92 -1.64 16.78
CA ASN A 24 -10.69 -0.45 15.95
C ASN A 24 -9.84 -0.82 14.73
N VAL A 25 -9.98 -0.07 13.64
CA VAL A 25 -9.19 -0.24 12.43
C VAL A 25 -8.49 1.06 12.09
N LEU A 26 -7.17 1.05 12.05
CA LEU A 26 -6.32 2.17 11.63
C LEU A 26 -5.49 1.75 10.42
N VAL A 27 -5.74 2.36 9.26
CA VAL A 27 -4.94 2.16 8.05
C VAL A 27 -4.06 3.38 7.82
N ILE A 28 -2.76 3.16 7.78
CA ILE A 28 -1.73 4.19 7.52
C ILE A 28 -1.15 3.91 6.14
N GLN A 29 -1.44 4.78 5.18
CA GLN A 29 -0.91 4.68 3.83
C GLN A 29 0.02 5.86 3.52
N THR A 30 1.20 5.57 3.00
CA THR A 30 2.13 6.55 2.44
C THR A 30 2.00 6.61 0.91
N ASP A 31 2.57 7.61 0.29
CA ASP A 31 2.57 7.81 -1.17
C ASP A 31 3.99 7.66 -1.71
N GLU A 32 4.20 6.74 -2.66
CA GLU A 32 5.50 6.58 -3.34
C GLU A 32 6.65 6.16 -2.40
N HIS A 33 6.38 5.18 -1.50
CA HIS A 33 7.34 4.78 -0.48
C HIS A 33 8.16 3.56 -0.90
N HIS A 34 9.45 3.75 -1.11
CA HIS A 34 10.38 2.67 -1.41
C HIS A 34 10.64 1.79 -0.18
N PHE A 35 10.23 0.52 -0.23
CA PHE A 35 10.24 -0.38 0.92
C PHE A 35 11.62 -0.57 1.57
N LYS A 36 12.73 -0.55 0.78
CA LYS A 36 14.11 -0.69 1.29
C LYS A 36 14.57 0.47 2.19
N THR A 37 13.77 1.52 2.37
CA THR A 37 14.10 2.60 3.30
C THR A 37 13.71 2.31 4.75
N LEU A 38 12.89 1.28 4.98
CA LEU A 38 12.41 0.86 6.29
C LEU A 38 13.34 -0.18 6.93
N GLY A 39 13.59 -0.06 8.23
CA GLY A 39 14.46 -0.97 8.99
C GLY A 39 13.98 -2.42 8.91
N CYS A 40 12.70 -2.69 9.06
CA CYS A 40 12.10 -4.02 8.97
C CYS A 40 12.24 -4.68 7.58
N TYR A 41 12.53 -3.90 6.52
CA TYR A 41 12.88 -4.40 5.19
C TYR A 41 14.38 -4.34 4.90
N GLY A 42 15.22 -4.16 5.91
CA GLY A 42 16.69 -4.14 5.78
C GLY A 42 17.30 -2.78 5.51
N GLY A 43 16.52 -1.69 5.54
CA GLY A 43 17.00 -0.31 5.46
C GLY A 43 17.94 0.03 6.61
N LYS A 44 19.13 0.60 6.30
CA LYS A 44 20.18 0.86 7.32
C LYS A 44 20.43 2.36 7.56
N ILE A 45 19.80 3.24 6.76
CA ILE A 45 20.10 4.67 6.79
C ILE A 45 19.06 5.41 7.64
N VAL A 46 17.80 5.17 7.38
CA VAL A 46 16.72 5.79 8.14
C VAL A 46 16.37 4.89 9.31
N GLY A 47 16.53 5.38 10.53
CA GLY A 47 15.97 4.69 11.69
C GLY A 47 14.45 4.83 11.70
N THR A 48 13.74 3.71 11.55
CA THR A 48 12.27 3.67 11.52
C THR A 48 11.68 2.84 12.67
N PRO A 49 12.06 3.12 13.95
CA PRO A 49 11.69 2.26 15.08
C PRO A 49 10.18 2.14 15.31
N ASN A 50 9.40 3.16 14.94
CA ASN A 50 7.96 3.20 15.15
C ASN A 50 7.21 2.38 14.08
N ILE A 51 7.60 2.50 12.81
CA ILE A 51 7.09 1.66 11.73
C ILE A 51 7.52 0.21 11.97
N ASP A 52 8.79 -0.01 12.32
CA ASP A 52 9.33 -1.35 12.63
C ASP A 52 8.66 -1.98 13.86
N TRP A 53 8.11 -1.17 14.78
CA TRP A 53 7.33 -1.67 15.90
C TRP A 53 6.09 -2.44 15.42
N ILE A 54 5.40 -1.94 14.38
CA ILE A 54 4.22 -2.61 13.80
C ILE A 54 4.61 -4.00 13.26
N ALA A 55 5.75 -4.10 12.57
CA ALA A 55 6.27 -5.38 12.07
C ALA A 55 6.64 -6.34 13.21
N ARG A 56 7.34 -5.84 14.24
CA ARG A 56 7.80 -6.69 15.37
C ARG A 56 6.68 -7.22 16.24
N HIS A 57 5.60 -6.45 16.41
CA HIS A 57 4.45 -6.84 17.24
C HIS A 57 3.29 -7.46 16.44
N GLY A 58 3.38 -7.40 15.13
CA GLY A 58 2.45 -8.01 14.18
C GLY A 58 3.17 -8.83 13.13
N ALA A 59 2.85 -8.61 11.87
CA ALA A 59 3.44 -9.31 10.74
C ALA A 59 4.03 -8.37 9.70
N LEU A 60 5.03 -8.89 8.99
CA LEU A 60 5.66 -8.31 7.81
C LEU A 60 5.34 -9.19 6.60
N ALA A 61 4.74 -8.63 5.54
CA ALA A 61 4.67 -9.28 4.25
C ALA A 61 5.87 -8.85 3.38
N THR A 62 6.73 -9.80 3.03
CA THR A 62 7.95 -9.49 2.26
C THR A 62 7.68 -9.26 0.77
N SER A 63 6.53 -9.75 0.25
CA SER A 63 6.18 -9.76 -1.16
C SER A 63 4.73 -9.27 -1.37
N PHE A 64 4.49 -7.99 -1.08
CA PHE A 64 3.18 -7.35 -1.24
C PHE A 64 3.23 -6.33 -2.38
N TYR A 65 2.28 -6.43 -3.32
CA TYR A 65 2.35 -5.70 -4.58
C TYR A 65 1.11 -4.83 -4.83
N ALA A 66 1.36 -3.63 -5.33
CA ALA A 66 0.33 -2.81 -5.97
C ALA A 66 -0.14 -3.48 -7.28
N SER A 67 -1.44 -3.72 -7.43
CA SER A 67 -2.01 -4.33 -8.65
C SER A 67 -1.77 -3.49 -9.91
N THR A 68 -1.62 -2.20 -9.74
CA THR A 68 -1.13 -1.24 -10.74
C THR A 68 -0.27 -0.22 -10.00
N PRO A 69 1.03 -0.13 -10.25
CA PRO A 69 1.94 0.72 -9.46
C PRO A 69 1.82 2.20 -9.84
N VAL A 70 0.63 2.78 -9.63
CA VAL A 70 0.25 4.18 -9.84
C VAL A 70 -0.84 4.55 -8.82
N CYS A 71 -0.86 5.79 -8.37
CA CYS A 71 -1.64 6.24 -7.21
C CYS A 71 -3.11 5.81 -7.24
N SER A 72 -3.93 6.35 -8.17
CA SER A 72 -5.38 6.12 -8.14
C SER A 72 -5.77 4.65 -8.30
N PRO A 73 -5.22 3.87 -9.27
CA PRO A 73 -5.55 2.46 -9.40
C PRO A 73 -5.21 1.62 -8.17
N SER A 74 -4.03 1.84 -7.57
CA SER A 74 -3.61 1.12 -6.38
C SER A 74 -4.46 1.46 -5.16
N ARG A 75 -4.81 2.75 -4.98
CA ARG A 75 -5.68 3.21 -3.89
C ARG A 75 -7.07 2.61 -4.01
N GLY A 76 -7.67 2.64 -5.21
CA GLY A 76 -8.97 2.01 -5.48
C GLY A 76 -8.96 0.51 -5.18
N ALA A 77 -7.90 -0.18 -5.59
CA ALA A 77 -7.75 -1.61 -5.36
C ALA A 77 -7.60 -1.94 -3.87
N LEU A 78 -6.79 -1.18 -3.12
CA LEU A 78 -6.59 -1.41 -1.68
C LEU A 78 -7.89 -1.27 -0.89
N ILE A 79 -8.66 -0.20 -1.13
CA ILE A 79 -9.85 0.09 -0.30
C ILE A 79 -11.07 -0.77 -0.65
N SER A 80 -11.11 -1.36 -1.84
CA SER A 80 -12.23 -2.18 -2.32
C SER A 80 -11.96 -3.69 -2.29
N GLY A 81 -10.69 -4.10 -2.35
CA GLY A 81 -10.32 -5.49 -2.59
C GLY A 81 -10.58 -5.96 -4.03
N CYS A 82 -10.69 -5.03 -4.98
CA CYS A 82 -11.00 -5.31 -6.38
C CYS A 82 -9.94 -4.74 -7.32
N TYR A 83 -9.74 -5.40 -8.46
CA TYR A 83 -8.79 -4.94 -9.47
C TYR A 83 -9.29 -3.68 -10.22
N PRO A 84 -8.39 -2.93 -10.88
CA PRO A 84 -8.74 -1.70 -11.60
C PRO A 84 -9.85 -1.85 -12.65
N GLN A 85 -10.02 -3.04 -13.22
CA GLN A 85 -11.09 -3.31 -14.19
C GLN A 85 -12.48 -3.23 -13.54
N TYR A 86 -12.63 -3.75 -12.32
CA TYR A 86 -13.88 -3.65 -11.55
C TYR A 86 -14.07 -2.24 -11.00
N THR A 87 -13.04 -1.65 -10.40
CA THR A 87 -13.14 -0.31 -9.79
C THR A 87 -13.30 0.81 -10.83
N GLN A 88 -13.04 0.54 -12.11
CA GLN A 88 -12.95 1.47 -13.24
C GLN A 88 -11.78 2.46 -13.15
N VAL A 89 -10.99 2.42 -12.09
CA VAL A 89 -9.83 3.29 -11.88
C VAL A 89 -8.60 2.70 -12.58
N THR A 90 -8.56 2.78 -13.90
CA THR A 90 -7.48 2.21 -14.72
C THR A 90 -6.28 3.15 -14.89
N ASN A 91 -6.40 4.41 -14.49
CA ASN A 91 -5.33 5.42 -14.49
C ASN A 91 -5.61 6.49 -13.43
N ASN A 92 -4.64 7.40 -13.22
CA ASN A 92 -4.83 8.58 -12.38
C ASN A 92 -5.96 9.47 -12.93
N ASN A 93 -6.65 10.14 -12.02
CA ASN A 93 -7.72 11.10 -12.30
C ASN A 93 -9.00 10.50 -12.89
N ILE A 94 -9.11 9.18 -12.92
CA ILE A 94 -10.38 8.48 -13.17
C ILE A 94 -11.05 8.30 -11.80
N PRO A 95 -12.31 8.74 -11.66
CA PRO A 95 -13.03 8.59 -10.39
C PRO A 95 -13.34 7.12 -10.08
N LEU A 96 -13.41 6.79 -8.81
CA LEU A 96 -13.88 5.48 -8.34
C LEU A 96 -15.35 5.29 -8.74
N GLY A 97 -15.69 4.12 -9.27
CA GLY A 97 -17.07 3.82 -9.67
C GLY A 97 -18.02 3.84 -8.46
N ASP A 98 -19.23 4.37 -8.64
CA ASP A 98 -20.23 4.50 -7.56
C ASP A 98 -20.74 3.14 -7.04
N HIS A 99 -20.61 2.07 -7.83
CA HIS A 99 -20.96 0.70 -7.46
C HIS A 99 -19.96 0.05 -6.48
N VAL A 100 -18.79 0.69 -6.28
CA VAL A 100 -17.72 0.12 -5.45
C VAL A 100 -18.04 0.30 -3.98
N VAL A 101 -18.09 -0.82 -3.26
CA VAL A 101 -18.23 -0.84 -1.80
C VAL A 101 -16.85 -0.98 -1.18
N THR A 102 -16.46 -0.04 -0.32
CA THR A 102 -15.18 -0.05 0.38
C THR A 102 -15.27 -0.79 1.72
N PHE A 103 -14.09 -1.15 2.28
CA PHE A 103 -14.06 -1.71 3.64
C PHE A 103 -14.66 -0.74 4.68
N ALA A 104 -14.45 0.57 4.50
CA ALA A 104 -14.99 1.58 5.40
C ALA A 104 -16.52 1.65 5.36
N GLU A 105 -17.13 1.48 4.19
CA GLU A 105 -18.58 1.44 4.05
C GLU A 105 -19.20 0.26 4.80
N VAL A 106 -18.57 -0.92 4.76
CA VAL A 106 -19.03 -2.09 5.51
C VAL A 106 -18.94 -1.83 7.03
N LEU A 107 -17.81 -1.30 7.50
CA LEU A 107 -17.62 -0.98 8.93
C LEU A 107 -18.56 0.13 9.40
N ARG A 108 -18.80 1.17 8.57
CA ARG A 108 -19.78 2.22 8.83
C ARG A 108 -21.19 1.64 9.06
N ARG A 109 -21.65 0.73 8.19
CA ARG A 109 -22.93 0.03 8.34
C ARG A 109 -23.03 -0.80 9.62
N LYS A 110 -21.89 -1.19 10.20
CA LYS A 110 -21.79 -1.88 11.50
C LYS A 110 -21.70 -0.93 12.69
N GLY A 111 -21.86 0.37 12.50
CA GLY A 111 -21.88 1.38 13.56
C GLY A 111 -20.52 1.93 13.96
N TYR A 112 -19.45 1.63 13.20
CA TYR A 112 -18.16 2.24 13.43
C TYR A 112 -18.19 3.75 13.14
N LYS A 113 -17.47 4.53 13.95
CA LYS A 113 -17.12 5.90 13.60
C LYS A 113 -16.04 5.86 12.53
N THR A 114 -16.32 6.40 11.35
CA THR A 114 -15.41 6.29 10.21
C THR A 114 -14.83 7.65 9.84
N GLY A 115 -13.54 7.68 9.50
CA GLY A 115 -12.89 8.92 9.10
C GLY A 115 -11.70 8.72 8.18
N TYR A 116 -11.36 9.81 7.47
CA TYR A 116 -10.24 9.85 6.54
C TYR A 116 -9.52 11.19 6.58
N ALA A 117 -8.19 11.17 6.57
CA ALA A 117 -7.38 12.36 6.35
C ALA A 117 -6.29 12.12 5.32
N GLY A 118 -5.98 13.14 4.52
CA GLY A 118 -4.91 13.10 3.55
C GLY A 118 -5.37 12.87 2.11
N LYS A 119 -4.46 12.36 1.27
CA LYS A 119 -4.65 12.21 -0.16
C LYS A 119 -5.62 11.08 -0.50
N TRP A 120 -6.72 11.42 -1.17
CA TRP A 120 -7.71 10.47 -1.68
C TRP A 120 -7.40 9.99 -3.09
N HIS A 121 -7.35 10.89 -4.05
CA HIS A 121 -7.04 10.70 -5.47
C HIS A 121 -8.00 9.75 -6.23
N LEU A 122 -9.25 9.67 -5.80
CA LEU A 122 -10.28 8.79 -6.38
C LEU A 122 -11.56 9.54 -6.75
N ASP A 123 -11.49 10.89 -6.90
CA ASP A 123 -12.64 11.74 -7.24
C ASP A 123 -12.37 12.63 -8.48
N GLY A 124 -11.65 12.09 -9.47
CA GLY A 124 -11.38 12.75 -10.74
C GLY A 124 -10.37 13.90 -10.64
N LEU A 125 -10.68 15.03 -11.29
CA LEU A 125 -9.69 16.09 -11.59
C LEU A 125 -9.53 17.16 -10.50
N GLY A 126 -10.41 17.23 -9.50
CA GLY A 126 -10.38 18.27 -8.45
C GLY A 126 -9.04 18.36 -7.71
N LYS A 127 -8.52 19.60 -7.51
CA LYS A 127 -7.19 19.81 -6.91
C LYS A 127 -7.12 21.15 -6.15
N PRO A 128 -6.96 21.19 -4.84
CA PRO A 128 -6.92 20.05 -3.89
C PRO A 128 -8.26 19.33 -3.72
N GLN A 129 -9.39 20.00 -3.84
CA GLN A 129 -10.75 19.51 -3.59
C GLN A 129 -10.84 18.83 -2.21
N TRP A 130 -11.02 19.64 -1.19
CA TRP A 130 -11.24 19.18 0.18
C TRP A 130 -12.63 18.60 0.37
N ALA A 131 -12.75 17.62 1.25
CA ALA A 131 -14.00 16.97 1.62
C ALA A 131 -14.87 16.59 0.39
N PRO A 132 -14.38 15.72 -0.53
CA PRO A 132 -15.18 15.29 -1.67
C PRO A 132 -16.58 14.83 -1.25
N GLU A 133 -17.59 15.14 -2.08
CA GLU A 133 -18.98 14.84 -1.78
C GLU A 133 -19.22 13.34 -1.61
N ARG A 134 -18.59 12.53 -2.48
CA ARG A 134 -18.66 11.07 -2.42
C ARG A 134 -17.71 10.53 -1.34
N LYS A 135 -18.27 10.08 -0.22
CA LYS A 135 -17.53 9.72 0.99
C LYS A 135 -17.02 8.27 1.02
N PHE A 136 -17.63 7.37 0.26
CA PHE A 136 -17.27 5.95 0.21
C PHE A 136 -17.09 5.30 1.59
N GLY A 137 -17.99 5.62 2.54
CA GLY A 137 -18.00 5.06 3.87
C GLY A 137 -17.20 5.83 4.92
N PHE A 138 -16.50 6.89 4.56
CA PHE A 138 -15.77 7.75 5.50
C PHE A 138 -16.62 8.97 5.88
N ASP A 139 -17.39 8.90 6.98
CA ASP A 139 -18.31 9.95 7.40
C ASP A 139 -17.57 11.26 7.73
N ASP A 140 -16.47 11.19 8.46
CA ASP A 140 -15.56 12.32 8.69
C ASP A 140 -14.48 12.37 7.60
N ASN A 141 -14.77 13.06 6.51
CA ASN A 141 -13.84 13.30 5.42
C ASN A 141 -13.35 14.76 5.33
N ARG A 142 -13.55 15.57 6.39
CA ARG A 142 -13.18 17.00 6.43
C ARG A 142 -11.75 17.27 6.01
N TYR A 143 -10.84 16.35 6.34
CA TYR A 143 -9.41 16.46 6.07
C TYR A 143 -8.95 15.58 4.91
N MET A 144 -9.87 15.03 4.14
CA MET A 144 -9.61 14.36 2.88
C MET A 144 -9.44 15.39 1.77
N PHE A 145 -8.38 15.30 1.00
CA PHE A 145 -8.21 16.07 -0.24
C PHE A 145 -7.98 15.16 -1.44
N ASN A 146 -8.55 15.51 -2.57
CA ASN A 146 -8.51 14.63 -3.74
C ASN A 146 -7.10 14.50 -4.31
N ARG A 147 -6.43 15.61 -4.68
CA ARG A 147 -5.17 15.55 -5.43
C ARG A 147 -4.10 16.49 -4.89
N GLY A 148 -2.86 16.14 -5.16
CA GLY A 148 -1.66 16.92 -4.88
C GLY A 148 -0.77 16.28 -3.79
N HIS A 149 0.50 16.69 -3.79
CA HIS A 149 1.51 16.28 -2.80
C HIS A 149 1.89 17.50 -1.96
N TRP A 150 0.87 18.08 -1.33
CA TRP A 150 0.97 19.33 -0.59
C TRP A 150 1.88 19.15 0.63
N LYS A 151 2.71 20.15 0.89
CA LYS A 151 3.69 20.10 1.99
C LYS A 151 3.32 20.98 3.18
N LYS A 152 2.29 21.82 3.05
CA LYS A 152 1.89 22.73 4.14
C LYS A 152 0.39 22.96 4.16
N PHE A 153 -0.21 22.76 5.33
CA PHE A 153 -1.64 22.92 5.56
C PHE A 153 -1.91 23.85 6.73
N GLU A 154 -3.09 24.46 6.74
CA GLU A 154 -3.64 25.20 7.88
C GLU A 154 -5.16 25.07 7.91
N ILE A 155 -5.76 25.42 9.05
CA ILE A 155 -7.21 25.51 9.23
C ILE A 155 -7.58 26.98 9.32
N THR A 156 -8.61 27.38 8.56
CA THR A 156 -9.19 28.72 8.58
C THR A 156 -10.66 28.65 8.96
N GLY A 157 -11.33 29.79 9.11
CA GLY A 157 -12.79 29.83 9.33
C GLY A 157 -13.59 29.13 8.22
N ALA A 158 -13.04 29.03 6.99
CA ALA A 158 -13.65 28.32 5.86
C ALA A 158 -13.25 26.82 5.78
N GLY A 159 -12.47 26.30 6.74
CA GLY A 159 -11.98 24.91 6.74
C GLY A 159 -10.50 24.76 6.39
N PRO A 160 -10.06 23.52 6.08
CA PRO A 160 -8.68 23.24 5.74
C PRO A 160 -8.27 23.83 4.40
N ARG A 161 -7.03 24.31 4.30
CA ARG A 161 -6.46 24.75 3.02
C ARG A 161 -4.98 24.45 2.91
N VAL A 162 -4.46 24.51 1.68
CA VAL A 162 -3.01 24.51 1.40
C VAL A 162 -2.47 25.88 1.80
N ALA A 163 -1.55 25.90 2.76
CA ALA A 163 -0.98 27.14 3.30
C ALA A 163 0.18 27.70 2.47
N ALA A 164 0.82 26.85 1.63
CA ALA A 164 1.87 27.31 0.73
C ALA A 164 1.26 27.89 -0.55
N ILE A 165 1.43 29.18 -0.77
CA ILE A 165 0.90 29.90 -1.93
C ILE A 165 2.05 30.46 -2.76
N LYS A 166 1.98 30.28 -4.10
CA LYS A 166 2.91 30.89 -5.05
C LYS A 166 2.11 31.50 -6.19
N ARG A 167 2.30 32.80 -6.44
CA ARG A 167 1.56 33.55 -7.48
C ARG A 167 0.03 33.38 -7.33
N GLY A 168 -0.48 33.49 -6.10
CA GLY A 168 -1.92 33.38 -5.79
C GLY A 168 -2.52 31.97 -5.88
N LYS A 169 -1.73 30.93 -6.14
CA LYS A 169 -2.22 29.54 -6.27
C LYS A 169 -1.55 28.61 -5.24
N PRO A 170 -2.23 27.55 -4.79
CA PRO A 170 -1.62 26.52 -3.98
C PRO A 170 -0.31 25.98 -4.58
N SER A 171 0.69 25.78 -3.74
CA SER A 171 2.02 25.29 -4.14
C SER A 171 2.54 24.21 -3.20
N TYR A 172 3.66 23.59 -3.57
CA TYR A 172 4.33 22.54 -2.78
C TYR A 172 5.47 23.08 -1.91
N GLY A 173 5.46 24.38 -1.59
CA GLY A 173 6.48 25.00 -0.76
C GLY A 173 6.46 24.52 0.68
N VAL A 174 7.64 24.54 1.33
CA VAL A 174 7.82 24.16 2.75
C VAL A 174 8.35 25.33 3.59
N GLU A 175 8.44 26.51 3.02
CA GLU A 175 8.98 27.70 3.68
C GLU A 175 8.21 27.96 4.98
N ASN A 176 8.95 28.09 6.09
CA ASN A 176 8.41 28.30 7.44
C ASN A 176 7.39 27.21 7.88
N ALA A 177 7.46 26.01 7.30
CA ALA A 177 6.69 24.89 7.80
C ALA A 177 7.27 24.35 9.13
N ASP A 178 6.40 24.10 10.08
CA ASP A 178 6.70 23.57 11.42
C ASP A 178 5.87 22.31 11.72
N SER A 179 5.94 21.83 12.96
CA SER A 179 5.16 20.66 13.41
C SER A 179 3.65 20.90 13.50
N LYS A 180 3.17 22.13 13.29
CA LYS A 180 1.72 22.44 13.25
C LYS A 180 1.20 22.49 11.82
N THR A 181 2.06 22.84 10.87
CA THR A 181 1.68 23.17 9.48
C THR A 181 2.22 22.22 8.44
N PHE A 182 3.35 21.52 8.68
CA PHE A 182 3.89 20.55 7.72
C PHE A 182 2.91 19.39 7.54
N SER A 183 2.65 19.00 6.30
CA SER A 183 1.56 18.07 5.94
C SER A 183 1.57 16.76 6.73
N THR A 184 2.73 16.14 6.90
CA THR A 184 2.87 14.89 7.64
C THR A 184 2.50 15.07 9.11
N ASP A 185 3.02 16.10 9.77
CA ASP A 185 2.66 16.40 11.17
C ASP A 185 1.19 16.80 11.31
N TRP A 186 0.70 17.61 10.37
CA TRP A 186 -0.68 18.08 10.38
C TRP A 186 -1.68 16.93 10.28
N LEU A 187 -1.43 15.99 9.35
CA LEU A 187 -2.26 14.80 9.17
C LEU A 187 -2.19 13.86 10.38
N ALA A 188 -1.01 13.70 10.99
CA ALA A 188 -0.86 12.96 12.23
C ALA A 188 -1.66 13.61 13.38
N ASN A 189 -1.65 14.94 13.49
CA ASN A 189 -2.47 15.66 14.48
C ASN A 189 -3.97 15.38 14.25
N ARG A 190 -4.47 15.44 13.01
CA ARG A 190 -5.89 15.13 12.70
C ARG A 190 -6.24 13.68 13.03
N THR A 191 -5.33 12.75 12.80
CA THR A 191 -5.49 11.35 13.18
C THR A 191 -5.58 11.18 14.69
N ILE A 192 -4.69 11.83 15.43
CA ILE A 192 -4.69 11.81 16.91
C ILE A 192 -5.97 12.44 17.48
N ASP A 193 -6.42 13.56 16.90
CA ASP A 193 -7.67 14.21 17.31
C ASP A 193 -8.87 13.25 17.11
N PHE A 194 -8.94 12.55 15.97
CA PHE A 194 -10.01 11.59 15.71
C PHE A 194 -9.97 10.41 16.69
N ILE A 195 -8.79 9.83 16.96
CA ILE A 195 -8.60 8.76 17.93
C ILE A 195 -9.06 9.21 19.32
N ASN A 196 -8.67 10.41 19.74
CA ASN A 196 -9.02 10.97 21.05
C ASN A 196 -10.53 11.25 21.19
N LEU A 197 -11.18 11.67 20.12
CA LEU A 197 -12.63 11.93 20.11
C LEU A 197 -13.45 10.62 20.23
N ASN A 198 -12.95 9.53 19.67
CA ASN A 198 -13.68 8.27 19.57
C ASN A 198 -13.14 7.19 20.53
N LYS A 199 -12.77 7.59 21.78
CA LYS A 199 -12.20 6.65 22.77
C LYS A 199 -13.16 5.52 23.19
N ALA A 200 -14.44 5.81 23.23
CA ALA A 200 -15.48 4.93 23.78
C ALA A 200 -16.23 4.14 22.70
N GLU A 201 -15.96 4.38 21.44
CA GLU A 201 -16.68 3.79 20.32
C GLU A 201 -15.71 3.08 19.36
N PRO A 202 -16.13 1.99 18.70
CA PRO A 202 -15.29 1.39 17.67
C PRO A 202 -15.13 2.35 16.49
N PHE A 203 -13.91 2.49 16.01
CA PHE A 203 -13.61 3.36 14.89
C PHE A 203 -12.89 2.66 13.74
N CYS A 204 -13.07 3.19 12.55
CA CYS A 204 -12.29 2.88 11.35
C CYS A 204 -11.73 4.19 10.79
N TYR A 205 -10.42 4.33 10.79
CA TYR A 205 -9.76 5.53 10.30
C TYR A 205 -8.67 5.20 9.29
N MET A 206 -8.61 5.97 8.21
CA MET A 206 -7.53 5.87 7.22
C MET A 206 -6.80 7.20 7.11
N VAL A 207 -5.49 7.20 7.30
CA VAL A 207 -4.63 8.36 7.05
C VAL A 207 -3.74 8.08 5.85
N CYS A 208 -3.77 8.98 4.87
CA CYS A 208 -2.98 8.88 3.64
C CYS A 208 -2.01 10.06 3.54
N PHE A 209 -0.77 9.82 3.95
CA PHE A 209 0.29 10.81 3.87
C PHE A 209 0.73 11.03 2.42
N PRO A 210 0.87 12.28 1.94
CA PRO A 210 1.44 12.56 0.62
C PRO A 210 2.96 12.32 0.56
N ASP A 211 3.64 12.23 1.71
CA ASP A 211 5.05 11.86 1.80
C ASP A 211 5.23 10.33 1.73
N PRO A 212 6.41 9.85 1.25
CA PRO A 212 7.57 10.58 0.78
C PRO A 212 7.55 10.95 -0.72
N HIS A 213 6.38 11.03 -1.38
CA HIS A 213 6.28 11.45 -2.79
C HIS A 213 6.89 12.85 -3.00
N GLY A 214 7.55 13.01 -4.12
CA GLY A 214 8.11 14.30 -4.52
C GLY A 214 7.10 15.47 -4.57
N PRO A 215 7.53 16.74 -4.43
CA PRO A 215 8.93 17.16 -4.38
C PRO A 215 9.63 16.71 -3.09
N ASN A 216 10.90 16.33 -3.22
CA ASN A 216 11.68 15.81 -2.10
C ASN A 216 12.10 16.98 -1.18
N THR A 217 11.14 17.46 -0.41
CA THR A 217 11.30 18.58 0.53
C THR A 217 10.57 18.25 1.83
N VAL A 218 11.19 18.59 2.95
CA VAL A 218 10.69 18.34 4.29
C VAL A 218 11.03 19.51 5.21
N ARG A 219 10.28 19.72 6.27
CA ARG A 219 10.56 20.75 7.27
C ARG A 219 11.82 20.50 8.10
N LYS A 220 12.33 21.52 8.77
CA LYS A 220 13.36 21.38 9.80
C LYS A 220 12.86 20.52 10.98
N PRO A 221 13.75 19.73 11.61
CA PRO A 221 15.18 19.54 11.34
C PRO A 221 15.47 18.46 10.28
N TYR A 222 14.48 17.77 9.74
CA TYR A 222 14.61 16.63 8.82
C TYR A 222 15.26 17.01 7.48
N ASP A 223 15.14 18.26 7.05
CA ASP A 223 15.71 18.81 5.82
C ASP A 223 17.24 18.68 5.73
N LYS A 224 17.91 18.63 6.88
CA LYS A 224 19.37 18.54 6.98
C LYS A 224 19.88 17.26 7.63
N MET A 225 18.98 16.43 8.18
CA MET A 225 19.34 15.28 9.02
C MET A 225 20.24 14.28 8.28
N TYR A 226 20.01 14.08 6.99
CA TYR A 226 20.75 13.11 6.18
C TYR A 226 21.69 13.77 5.16
N LYS A 227 21.98 15.08 5.27
CA LYS A 227 22.79 15.83 4.30
C LYS A 227 24.17 15.21 4.05
N ASN A 228 24.78 14.66 5.09
CA ASN A 228 26.15 14.13 5.04
C ASN A 228 26.20 12.58 4.98
N VAL A 229 25.05 11.93 4.76
CA VAL A 229 25.00 10.46 4.68
C VAL A 229 25.60 9.98 3.36
N LYS A 230 26.35 8.87 3.41
CA LYS A 230 26.82 8.19 2.21
C LYS A 230 25.61 7.45 1.58
N VAL A 231 25.04 8.06 0.55
CA VAL A 231 23.88 7.48 -0.16
C VAL A 231 24.34 6.25 -0.95
N PRO A 232 23.76 5.06 -0.73
CA PRO A 232 24.03 3.89 -1.56
C PRO A 232 23.44 4.12 -2.95
N ILE A 233 24.25 3.83 -3.95
CA ILE A 233 23.84 3.96 -5.36
C ILE A 233 23.36 2.59 -5.83
N PRO A 234 22.12 2.46 -6.37
CA PRO A 234 21.64 1.22 -6.92
C PRO A 234 22.57 0.70 -8.04
N VAL A 235 22.91 -0.59 -8.01
CA VAL A 235 23.74 -1.20 -9.06
C VAL A 235 23.07 -1.11 -10.44
N SER A 236 21.75 -1.06 -10.45
CA SER A 236 20.92 -0.96 -11.67
C SER A 236 20.83 0.47 -12.25
N VAL A 237 21.43 1.49 -11.62
CA VAL A 237 21.39 2.90 -12.14
C VAL A 237 22.06 3.02 -13.51
N ASN A 238 23.14 2.29 -13.71
CA ASN A 238 23.93 2.27 -14.95
C ASN A 238 23.94 0.86 -15.58
N LYS A 239 22.78 0.38 -16.03
CA LYS A 239 22.69 -0.93 -16.68
C LYS A 239 22.94 -0.86 -18.19
N SER A 240 23.39 -1.96 -18.75
CA SER A 240 23.63 -2.08 -20.19
C SER A 240 22.30 -2.12 -20.98
N ARG A 241 22.40 -1.97 -22.30
CA ARG A 241 21.25 -2.11 -23.20
C ARG A 241 20.62 -3.51 -23.12
N ALA A 242 21.44 -4.56 -22.98
CA ALA A 242 20.96 -5.95 -22.84
C ALA A 242 20.17 -6.17 -21.54
N GLN A 243 20.45 -5.38 -20.51
CA GLN A 243 19.76 -5.40 -19.22
C GLN A 243 18.54 -4.47 -19.16
N THR A 244 18.21 -3.83 -20.30
CA THR A 244 17.18 -2.78 -20.33
C THR A 244 16.01 -3.18 -21.24
N PRO A 245 14.89 -3.66 -20.69
CA PRO A 245 13.68 -3.86 -21.48
C PRO A 245 13.13 -2.54 -22.01
N ARG A 246 12.46 -2.55 -23.15
CA ARG A 246 11.89 -1.34 -23.76
C ARG A 246 10.85 -0.64 -22.85
N TRP A 247 10.06 -1.42 -22.09
CA TRP A 247 9.11 -0.90 -21.12
C TRP A 247 9.79 -0.26 -19.89
N GLY A 248 11.03 -0.63 -19.61
CA GLY A 248 11.84 -0.17 -18.48
C GLY A 248 13.00 0.75 -18.87
N ALA A 249 12.92 1.44 -20.01
CA ALA A 249 13.98 2.32 -20.50
C ALA A 249 14.38 3.36 -19.44
N ALA A 250 15.69 3.49 -19.21
CA ALA A 250 16.28 4.49 -18.31
C ALA A 250 16.08 5.91 -18.83
N SER A 251 16.03 6.89 -17.93
CA SER A 251 16.11 8.29 -18.27
C SER A 251 17.59 8.73 -18.26
N PRO A 252 18.12 9.33 -19.34
CA PRO A 252 19.50 9.82 -19.37
C PRO A 252 19.84 10.85 -18.30
N ARG A 253 18.80 11.47 -17.70
CA ARG A 253 18.93 12.49 -16.65
C ARG A 253 19.09 11.90 -15.25
N ILE A 254 18.88 10.60 -15.08
CA ILE A 254 18.94 9.95 -13.76
C ILE A 254 20.28 9.22 -13.65
N THR A 255 21.19 9.83 -12.92
CA THR A 255 22.54 9.36 -12.68
C THR A 255 22.79 9.11 -11.19
N ALA A 256 23.93 8.56 -10.85
CA ALA A 256 24.37 8.43 -9.46
C ALA A 256 24.35 9.76 -8.70
N ASP A 257 24.72 10.86 -9.37
CA ASP A 257 24.72 12.20 -8.75
C ASP A 257 23.30 12.70 -8.50
N THR A 258 22.36 12.42 -9.42
CA THR A 258 20.92 12.68 -9.18
C THR A 258 20.44 11.96 -7.93
N VAL A 259 20.80 10.68 -7.75
CA VAL A 259 20.45 9.89 -6.56
C VAL A 259 21.06 10.50 -5.29
N ARG A 260 22.36 10.84 -5.32
CA ARG A 260 23.03 11.48 -4.16
C ARG A 260 22.38 12.81 -3.77
N MET A 261 21.90 13.57 -4.74
CA MET A 261 21.24 14.86 -4.51
C MET A 261 19.83 14.71 -3.91
N LEU A 262 19.05 13.74 -4.36
CA LEU A 262 17.62 13.61 -3.98
C LEU A 262 17.41 12.82 -2.69
N MET A 263 18.14 11.73 -2.49
CA MET A 263 17.90 10.78 -1.42
C MET A 263 18.01 11.34 0.00
N PRO A 264 18.90 12.28 0.34
CA PRO A 264 18.93 12.86 1.69
C PRO A 264 17.61 13.48 2.12
N SER A 265 16.93 14.21 1.24
CA SER A 265 15.61 14.79 1.54
C SER A 265 14.52 13.73 1.58
N TYR A 266 14.59 12.71 0.73
CA TYR A 266 13.68 11.55 0.77
C TYR A 266 13.79 10.83 2.14
N TYR A 267 15.00 10.55 2.62
CA TYR A 267 15.25 9.98 3.94
C TYR A 267 14.71 10.87 5.07
N GLY A 268 14.82 12.18 4.94
CA GLY A 268 14.24 13.14 5.87
C GLY A 268 12.71 13.04 5.94
N MET A 269 12.04 12.89 4.80
CA MET A 269 10.58 12.66 4.76
C MET A 269 10.20 11.33 5.41
N VAL A 270 10.92 10.25 5.15
CA VAL A 270 10.68 8.93 5.77
C VAL A 270 10.87 9.01 7.29
N LYS A 271 11.89 9.72 7.79
CA LYS A 271 12.08 9.92 9.23
C LYS A 271 10.95 10.73 9.86
N CYS A 272 10.51 11.79 9.18
CA CYS A 272 9.38 12.58 9.66
C CYS A 272 8.08 11.75 9.72
N LEU A 273 7.86 10.85 8.76
CA LEU A 273 6.75 9.87 8.79
C LEU A 273 6.86 8.95 10.00
N ASP A 274 8.03 8.33 10.22
CA ASP A 274 8.24 7.41 11.34
C ASP A 274 7.96 8.07 12.70
N ASP A 275 8.48 9.28 12.92
CA ASP A 275 8.26 10.02 14.17
C ASP A 275 6.78 10.36 14.40
N ASN A 276 6.07 10.73 13.34
CA ASN A 276 4.64 11.02 13.41
C ASN A 276 3.78 9.76 13.60
N ILE A 277 4.17 8.64 13.02
CA ILE A 277 3.52 7.35 13.29
C ILE A 277 3.74 6.96 14.76
N GLY A 278 4.93 7.19 15.32
CA GLY A 278 5.18 7.04 16.74
C GLY A 278 4.19 7.82 17.62
N ARG A 279 3.93 9.08 17.29
CA ARG A 279 2.94 9.92 17.99
C ARG A 279 1.52 9.35 17.91
N ILE A 280 1.13 8.79 16.75
CA ILE A 280 -0.18 8.14 16.60
C ILE A 280 -0.26 6.87 17.46
N LEU A 281 0.77 6.02 17.46
CA LEU A 281 0.84 4.83 18.31
C LEU A 281 0.79 5.20 19.80
N ASP A 282 1.47 6.28 20.20
CA ASP A 282 1.45 6.77 21.58
C ASP A 282 0.07 7.29 22.01
N ALA A 283 -0.69 7.89 21.09
CA ALA A 283 -2.08 8.28 21.37
C ALA A 283 -2.96 7.03 21.64
N LEU A 284 -2.82 5.97 20.86
CA LEU A 284 -3.53 4.70 21.09
C LEU A 284 -3.13 4.06 22.42
N ARG A 285 -1.83 4.08 22.78
CA ARG A 285 -1.34 3.56 24.07
C ARG A 285 -1.91 4.35 25.24
N LYS A 286 -1.83 5.68 25.20
CA LYS A 286 -2.35 6.57 26.25
C LYS A 286 -3.86 6.42 26.46
N ASN A 287 -4.59 6.10 25.41
CA ASN A 287 -6.03 5.86 25.49
C ASN A 287 -6.39 4.41 25.91
N GLY A 288 -5.42 3.51 26.07
CA GLY A 288 -5.67 2.09 26.31
C GLY A 288 -6.27 1.34 25.11
N GLN A 289 -6.14 1.91 23.89
CA GLN A 289 -6.75 1.36 22.68
C GLN A 289 -5.78 0.50 21.84
N ILE A 290 -4.47 0.51 22.15
CA ILE A 290 -3.46 -0.18 21.31
C ILE A 290 -3.75 -1.67 21.18
N ASP A 291 -4.15 -2.34 22.25
CA ASP A 291 -4.42 -3.78 22.30
C ASP A 291 -5.81 -4.15 21.76
N ASN A 292 -6.59 -3.16 21.32
CA ASN A 292 -7.88 -3.36 20.65
C ASN A 292 -7.94 -2.63 19.30
N THR A 293 -6.79 -2.36 18.69
CA THR A 293 -6.72 -1.68 17.39
C THR A 293 -5.93 -2.51 16.39
N ILE A 294 -6.56 -2.83 15.27
CA ILE A 294 -5.86 -3.33 14.08
C ILE A 294 -5.13 -2.17 13.43
N ILE A 295 -3.83 -2.33 13.19
CA ILE A 295 -2.99 -1.31 12.55
C ILE A 295 -2.38 -1.88 11.28
N VAL A 296 -2.63 -1.23 10.16
CA VAL A 296 -2.04 -1.55 8.86
C VAL A 296 -1.16 -0.39 8.42
N PHE A 297 0.08 -0.69 8.02
CA PHE A 297 0.97 0.26 7.38
C PHE A 297 1.30 -0.23 5.97
N THR A 298 1.13 0.62 4.96
CA THR A 298 1.44 0.32 3.56
C THR A 298 1.76 1.57 2.76
N SER A 299 2.06 1.40 1.47
CA SER A 299 2.13 2.47 0.47
C SER A 299 1.22 2.16 -0.72
N ASP A 300 0.84 3.16 -1.50
CA ASP A 300 0.07 2.95 -2.72
C ASP A 300 0.93 2.37 -3.86
N HIS A 301 2.19 2.77 -3.97
CA HIS A 301 3.23 2.22 -4.84
C HIS A 301 4.60 2.61 -4.28
N GLY A 302 5.68 2.08 -4.86
CA GLY A 302 7.02 2.49 -4.52
C GLY A 302 7.52 3.68 -5.35
N ASP A 303 8.79 4.04 -5.13
CA ASP A 303 9.63 4.91 -5.97
C ASP A 303 10.90 4.15 -6.35
N LEU A 304 11.31 4.23 -7.58
CA LEU A 304 12.55 3.59 -8.05
C LEU A 304 13.81 4.21 -7.43
N CYS A 305 13.76 5.44 -6.93
CA CYS A 305 14.87 6.08 -6.20
C CYS A 305 16.23 5.97 -6.93
N GLY A 306 16.22 5.96 -8.26
CA GLY A 306 17.41 5.78 -9.11
C GLY A 306 17.62 4.34 -9.61
N GLU A 307 16.94 3.33 -9.07
CA GLU A 307 16.97 1.98 -9.62
C GLU A 307 16.62 2.00 -11.12
N HIS A 308 17.34 1.25 -11.92
CA HIS A 308 17.19 1.17 -13.39
C HIS A 308 17.34 2.51 -14.11
N GLY A 309 18.08 3.48 -13.53
CA GLY A 309 18.21 4.84 -14.09
C GLY A 309 16.89 5.59 -14.15
N ARG A 310 15.98 5.36 -13.19
CA ARG A 310 14.63 5.94 -13.13
C ARG A 310 14.32 6.49 -11.76
N LEU A 311 13.37 7.41 -11.72
CA LEU A 311 12.64 7.84 -10.53
C LEU A 311 11.17 7.48 -10.71
N ASN A 312 10.41 7.67 -9.64
CA ASN A 312 8.96 7.44 -9.59
C ASN A 312 8.57 5.97 -9.85
N LYS A 313 7.48 5.73 -10.57
CA LYS A 313 6.73 4.47 -10.65
C LYS A 313 6.22 4.15 -12.05
N GLY A 314 5.25 3.24 -12.15
CA GLY A 314 4.52 2.93 -13.38
C GLY A 314 5.15 1.81 -14.21
N VAL A 315 6.13 1.11 -13.66
CA VAL A 315 6.80 -0.05 -14.28
C VAL A 315 6.80 -1.25 -13.33
N PRO A 316 6.96 -2.49 -13.83
CA PRO A 316 6.83 -3.69 -13.01
C PRO A 316 8.03 -3.99 -12.09
N TYR A 317 9.08 -3.17 -12.07
CA TYR A 317 10.25 -3.35 -11.20
C TYR A 317 9.87 -3.32 -9.71
N GLU A 318 10.64 -4.04 -8.87
CA GLU A 318 10.40 -4.13 -7.43
C GLU A 318 10.29 -2.77 -6.76
N GLY A 319 11.20 -1.83 -7.05
CA GLY A 319 11.18 -0.49 -6.46
C GLY A 319 9.91 0.31 -6.76
N SER A 320 9.17 -0.04 -7.82
CA SER A 320 7.91 0.60 -8.20
C SER A 320 6.69 -0.17 -7.73
N ALA A 321 6.67 -1.49 -7.89
CA ALA A 321 5.47 -2.32 -7.74
C ALA A 321 5.35 -2.96 -6.36
N ARG A 322 6.47 -3.33 -5.72
CA ARG A 322 6.48 -3.87 -4.36
C ARG A 322 6.40 -2.75 -3.35
N VAL A 323 5.47 -2.89 -2.42
CA VAL A 323 5.23 -1.89 -1.37
C VAL A 323 5.39 -2.52 0.01
N PRO A 324 5.75 -1.74 1.05
CA PRO A 324 5.72 -2.25 2.41
C PRO A 324 4.29 -2.61 2.81
N PHE A 325 4.14 -3.71 3.55
CA PHE A 325 2.86 -4.09 4.15
C PHE A 325 3.12 -4.72 5.52
N LEU A 326 2.68 -4.01 6.55
CA LEU A 326 2.79 -4.41 7.95
C LEU A 326 1.39 -4.52 8.52
N PHE A 327 1.12 -5.59 9.28
CA PHE A 327 -0.21 -5.89 9.78
C PHE A 327 -0.15 -6.28 11.26
N TYR A 328 -0.55 -5.38 12.13
CA TYR A 328 -0.72 -5.64 13.56
C TYR A 328 -2.20 -5.91 13.86
N CYS A 329 -2.49 -7.06 14.43
CA CYS A 329 -3.83 -7.44 14.89
C CYS A 329 -3.67 -8.20 16.22
N PRO A 330 -3.84 -7.52 17.36
CA PRO A 330 -3.56 -8.10 18.67
C PRO A 330 -4.44 -9.33 18.93
N GLY A 331 -3.83 -10.40 19.48
CA GLY A 331 -4.51 -11.66 19.76
C GLY A 331 -4.88 -12.51 18.52
N LYS A 332 -4.65 -12.01 17.30
CA LYS A 332 -4.93 -12.73 16.04
C LYS A 332 -3.69 -13.01 15.20
N ILE A 333 -2.75 -12.07 15.16
CA ILE A 333 -1.50 -12.20 14.42
C ILE A 333 -0.36 -12.34 15.44
N PRO A 334 0.39 -13.46 15.44
CA PRO A 334 1.56 -13.62 16.32
C PRO A 334 2.63 -12.57 16.01
N ALA A 335 3.25 -12.03 17.05
CA ALA A 335 4.32 -11.05 16.92
C ALA A 335 5.52 -11.60 16.12
N GLY A 336 6.05 -10.80 15.21
CA GLY A 336 7.20 -11.16 14.37
C GLY A 336 6.88 -12.14 13.24
N THR A 337 5.61 -12.35 12.91
CA THR A 337 5.21 -13.19 11.77
C THR A 337 5.78 -12.61 10.46
N VAL A 338 6.36 -13.47 9.62
CA VAL A 338 6.85 -13.11 8.29
C VAL A 338 6.09 -13.91 7.23
N VAL A 339 5.44 -13.20 6.31
CA VAL A 339 4.72 -13.77 5.17
C VAL A 339 5.54 -13.52 3.91
N ASN A 340 6.12 -14.59 3.36
CA ASN A 340 6.98 -14.48 2.16
C ASN A 340 6.22 -14.60 0.85
N GLN A 341 5.06 -15.22 0.87
CA GLN A 341 4.24 -15.45 -0.32
C GLN A 341 3.81 -14.12 -0.97
N ALA A 342 3.70 -14.14 -2.29
CA ALA A 342 3.22 -13.00 -3.03
C ALA A 342 1.75 -12.70 -2.72
N LEU A 343 1.51 -11.48 -2.30
CA LEU A 343 0.20 -10.90 -2.00
C LEU A 343 -0.04 -9.68 -2.88
N SER A 344 -1.28 -9.40 -3.19
CA SER A 344 -1.70 -8.19 -3.89
C SER A 344 -2.43 -7.24 -2.95
N CYS A 345 -2.42 -5.94 -3.25
CA CYS A 345 -3.19 -4.95 -2.51
C CYS A 345 -4.69 -5.26 -2.46
N VAL A 346 -5.23 -6.02 -3.43
CA VAL A 346 -6.63 -6.49 -3.39
C VAL A 346 -6.87 -7.55 -2.30
N ASP A 347 -5.83 -8.27 -1.85
CA ASP A 347 -5.95 -9.29 -0.80
C ASP A 347 -6.13 -8.67 0.60
N PHE A 348 -5.94 -7.35 0.76
CA PHE A 348 -6.08 -6.66 2.05
C PHE A 348 -7.51 -6.75 2.61
N VAL A 349 -8.51 -6.39 1.82
CA VAL A 349 -9.90 -6.30 2.31
C VAL A 349 -10.44 -7.66 2.79
N PRO A 350 -10.39 -8.76 2.02
CA PRO A 350 -10.86 -10.05 2.51
C PRO A 350 -10.06 -10.55 3.71
N THR A 351 -8.76 -10.26 3.78
CA THR A 351 -7.91 -10.63 4.93
C THR A 351 -8.30 -9.85 6.19
N LEU A 352 -8.58 -8.55 6.09
CA LEU A 352 -9.05 -7.74 7.20
C LEU A 352 -10.34 -8.32 7.81
N PHE A 353 -11.33 -8.61 6.96
CA PHE A 353 -12.62 -9.12 7.42
C PHE A 353 -12.52 -10.54 8.00
N ALA A 354 -11.70 -11.41 7.44
CA ALA A 354 -11.43 -12.73 8.00
C ALA A 354 -10.73 -12.67 9.38
N LEU A 355 -9.92 -11.64 9.64
CA LEU A 355 -9.31 -11.42 10.95
C LEU A 355 -10.30 -10.87 11.98
N THR A 356 -11.24 -10.04 11.57
CA THR A 356 -12.31 -9.53 12.46
C THR A 356 -13.44 -10.54 12.67
N GLY A 357 -13.57 -11.54 11.81
CA GLY A 357 -14.66 -12.51 11.81
C GLY A 357 -15.92 -11.98 11.11
N ASP A 358 -15.75 -10.99 10.27
CA ASP A 358 -16.80 -10.33 9.50
C ASP A 358 -16.79 -10.73 8.03
N GLU A 359 -17.90 -10.50 7.33
CA GLU A 359 -18.00 -10.73 5.89
C GLU A 359 -17.45 -9.52 5.10
N PRO A 360 -16.60 -9.75 4.10
CA PRO A 360 -16.12 -8.69 3.23
C PRO A 360 -17.24 -8.15 2.32
N PRO A 361 -17.02 -7.01 1.64
CA PRO A 361 -17.95 -6.51 0.62
C PRO A 361 -18.23 -7.59 -0.44
N LYS A 362 -19.47 -7.63 -0.96
CA LYS A 362 -19.80 -8.50 -2.10
C LYS A 362 -18.98 -8.09 -3.34
N GLY A 363 -18.52 -9.09 -4.09
CA GLY A 363 -17.75 -8.86 -5.32
C GLY A 363 -16.26 -8.57 -5.11
N VAL A 364 -15.74 -8.73 -3.89
CA VAL A 364 -14.30 -8.66 -3.62
C VAL A 364 -13.56 -9.72 -4.44
N GLU A 365 -12.47 -9.33 -5.07
CA GLU A 365 -11.71 -10.19 -6.00
C GLU A 365 -10.39 -10.71 -5.40
N GLY A 366 -9.95 -10.07 -4.32
CA GLY A 366 -8.81 -10.50 -3.54
C GLY A 366 -9.06 -11.80 -2.78
N ARG A 367 -8.00 -12.37 -2.23
CA ARG A 367 -8.00 -13.64 -1.49
C ARG A 367 -7.77 -13.39 -0.01
N ASP A 368 -8.39 -14.20 0.83
CA ASP A 368 -8.13 -14.19 2.28
C ASP A 368 -6.77 -14.80 2.60
N ALA A 369 -5.83 -13.98 3.03
CA ALA A 369 -4.49 -14.37 3.49
C ALA A 369 -4.39 -14.47 5.02
N SER A 370 -5.50 -14.40 5.76
CA SER A 370 -5.48 -14.38 7.23
C SER A 370 -4.78 -15.57 7.85
N ALA A 371 -4.89 -16.75 7.23
CA ALA A 371 -4.18 -17.95 7.69
C ALA A 371 -2.65 -17.79 7.62
N LEU A 372 -2.11 -17.12 6.58
CA LEU A 372 -0.69 -16.84 6.47
C LEU A 372 -0.25 -15.87 7.58
N PHE A 373 -1.04 -14.82 7.82
CA PHE A 373 -0.75 -13.85 8.89
C PHE A 373 -0.88 -14.44 10.30
N ARG A 374 -1.72 -15.45 10.49
CA ARG A 374 -1.79 -16.22 11.74
C ARG A 374 -0.63 -17.21 11.92
N GLY A 375 0.30 -17.28 10.96
CA GLY A 375 1.41 -18.24 10.99
C GLY A 375 0.99 -19.69 10.71
N SER A 376 -0.20 -19.90 10.18
CA SER A 376 -0.73 -21.23 9.89
C SER A 376 -0.11 -21.79 8.59
N LYS A 377 0.24 -23.09 8.61
CA LYS A 377 0.59 -23.81 7.38
C LYS A 377 -0.69 -23.99 6.56
N THR A 378 -0.81 -23.23 5.48
CA THR A 378 -1.94 -23.31 4.56
C THR A 378 -1.49 -23.42 3.13
N LYS A 379 -2.32 -24.05 2.28
CA LYS A 379 -2.09 -24.05 0.83
C LYS A 379 -2.41 -22.66 0.30
N TRP A 380 -1.41 -21.97 -0.19
CA TRP A 380 -1.53 -20.68 -0.84
C TRP A 380 -1.02 -20.74 -2.27
N ASP A 381 -1.77 -20.16 -3.21
CA ASP A 381 -1.27 -19.99 -4.57
C ASP A 381 -0.37 -18.75 -4.58
N ASP A 382 0.93 -19.01 -4.49
CA ASP A 382 1.96 -17.98 -4.41
C ASP A 382 2.06 -17.24 -5.75
N ILE A 383 1.19 -16.25 -5.93
CA ILE A 383 1.15 -15.39 -7.11
C ILE A 383 0.36 -14.10 -6.83
N ALA A 384 0.85 -12.99 -7.38
CA ALA A 384 0.13 -11.73 -7.53
C ALA A 384 0.22 -11.25 -8.99
N PHE A 385 -0.76 -10.45 -9.41
CA PHE A 385 -0.82 -9.94 -10.78
C PHE A 385 -0.71 -8.40 -10.76
N ILE A 386 0.09 -7.90 -11.70
CA ILE A 386 0.39 -6.48 -11.83
C ILE A 386 0.19 -6.08 -13.29
N ARG A 387 -0.33 -4.89 -13.51
CA ARG A 387 -0.55 -4.36 -14.86
C ARG A 387 -0.15 -2.88 -14.98
N SER A 388 0.05 -2.41 -16.21
CA SER A 388 0.19 -0.99 -16.49
C SER A 388 -1.15 -0.24 -16.39
N THR A 389 -1.09 1.08 -16.32
CA THR A 389 -2.27 1.96 -16.44
C THR A 389 -2.79 1.99 -17.87
N SER A 390 -4.05 2.38 -18.05
CA SER A 390 -4.58 2.76 -19.38
C SER A 390 -3.86 4.00 -19.93
N GLY A 391 -3.85 4.12 -21.27
CA GLY A 391 -3.22 5.27 -21.95
C GLY A 391 -1.70 5.16 -22.12
N VAL A 392 -1.07 4.05 -21.69
CA VAL A 392 0.33 3.71 -22.00
C VAL A 392 0.39 2.40 -22.78
N LYS A 393 1.54 2.11 -23.38
CA LYS A 393 1.75 0.79 -24.02
C LYS A 393 1.61 -0.30 -22.97
N PRO A 394 0.75 -1.30 -23.20
CA PRO A 394 0.39 -2.29 -22.19
C PRO A 394 1.53 -3.20 -21.80
N TRP A 395 1.55 -3.56 -20.53
CA TRP A 395 2.28 -4.70 -19.99
C TRP A 395 1.47 -5.38 -18.89
N LEU A 396 1.66 -6.69 -18.77
CA LEU A 396 1.08 -7.54 -17.72
C LEU A 396 2.20 -8.33 -17.06
N ALA A 397 2.10 -8.52 -15.75
CA ALA A 397 3.07 -9.34 -15.02
C ALA A 397 2.38 -10.28 -14.02
N ALA A 398 3.02 -11.45 -13.85
CA ALA A 398 2.74 -12.40 -12.78
C ALA A 398 3.98 -12.50 -11.90
N VAL A 399 3.81 -12.32 -10.58
CA VAL A 399 4.92 -12.32 -9.61
C VAL A 399 4.63 -13.29 -8.48
N THR A 400 5.66 -14.03 -8.06
CA THR A 400 5.69 -14.91 -6.90
C THR A 400 6.70 -14.37 -5.86
N ASP A 401 6.93 -15.09 -4.79
CA ASP A 401 8.03 -14.81 -3.84
C ASP A 401 9.42 -14.85 -4.50
N ARG A 402 9.54 -15.51 -5.65
CA ARG A 402 10.82 -15.73 -6.33
C ARG A 402 10.88 -15.25 -7.77
N TYR A 403 9.84 -15.43 -8.56
CA TYR A 403 9.88 -15.16 -9.99
C TYR A 403 8.93 -14.06 -10.40
N LYS A 404 9.35 -13.22 -11.34
CA LYS A 404 8.50 -12.22 -11.98
C LYS A 404 8.55 -12.34 -13.49
N LEU A 405 7.41 -12.69 -14.09
CA LEU A 405 7.22 -12.80 -15.53
C LEU A 405 6.47 -11.57 -16.05
N ILE A 406 7.01 -10.94 -17.10
CA ILE A 406 6.42 -9.74 -17.71
C ILE A 406 6.24 -9.96 -19.21
N TYR A 407 5.02 -9.69 -19.70
CA TYR A 407 4.69 -9.55 -21.11
C TYR A 407 4.39 -8.11 -21.44
N SER A 408 4.85 -7.60 -22.61
CA SER A 408 4.70 -6.21 -22.99
C SER A 408 4.52 -6.02 -24.49
N ALA A 409 3.67 -5.08 -24.87
CA ALA A 409 3.53 -4.65 -26.27
C ALA A 409 4.79 -3.94 -26.82
N LEU A 410 5.75 -3.57 -25.96
CA LEU A 410 6.96 -2.82 -26.36
C LEU A 410 8.16 -3.69 -26.69
N GLY A 411 8.14 -4.99 -26.39
CA GLY A 411 9.32 -5.83 -26.61
C GLY A 411 9.14 -7.25 -26.11
N ASP A 412 10.22 -8.01 -26.13
CA ASP A 412 10.21 -9.43 -25.75
C ASP A 412 9.86 -9.61 -24.27
N PRO A 413 9.33 -10.80 -23.91
CA PRO A 413 9.02 -11.13 -22.53
C PRO A 413 10.26 -11.15 -21.64
N TRP A 414 10.07 -10.89 -20.35
CA TRP A 414 11.12 -10.92 -19.33
C TRP A 414 10.71 -11.82 -18.17
N LEU A 415 11.65 -12.66 -17.73
CA LEU A 415 11.55 -13.41 -16.49
C LEU A 415 12.72 -13.04 -15.57
N TYR A 416 12.44 -12.57 -14.39
CA TYR A 416 13.42 -12.36 -13.32
C TYR A 416 13.35 -13.46 -12.27
N ASP A 417 14.49 -13.89 -11.72
CA ASP A 417 14.60 -14.69 -10.50
C ASP A 417 15.02 -13.75 -9.36
N LEU A 418 14.05 -13.24 -8.64
CA LEU A 418 14.23 -12.22 -7.60
C LEU A 418 15.11 -12.68 -6.42
N LYS A 419 15.33 -13.99 -6.23
CA LYS A 419 16.24 -14.53 -5.21
C LYS A 419 17.70 -14.43 -5.61
N THR A 420 18.02 -14.70 -6.89
CA THR A 420 19.39 -14.70 -7.40
C THR A 420 19.74 -13.40 -8.11
N ASP A 421 18.74 -12.61 -8.50
CA ASP A 421 18.87 -11.33 -9.18
C ASP A 421 17.88 -10.30 -8.60
N PRO A 422 18.08 -9.89 -7.33
CA PRO A 422 17.18 -8.95 -6.66
C PRO A 422 17.19 -7.52 -7.25
N ASP A 423 18.16 -7.22 -8.12
CA ASP A 423 18.28 -5.96 -8.83
C ASP A 423 17.68 -6.01 -10.25
N GLU A 424 17.05 -7.14 -10.64
CA GLU A 424 16.29 -7.32 -11.89
C GLU A 424 17.10 -6.93 -13.15
N LEU A 425 18.32 -7.48 -13.28
CA LEU A 425 19.25 -7.15 -14.36
C LEU A 425 19.29 -8.22 -15.47
N ASN A 426 18.90 -9.47 -15.17
CA ASN A 426 19.11 -10.60 -16.03
C ASN A 426 17.81 -11.24 -16.49
N ASN A 427 17.51 -11.15 -17.79
CA ASN A 427 16.35 -11.83 -18.36
C ASN A 427 16.60 -13.35 -18.45
N LYS A 428 15.80 -14.15 -17.76
CA LYS A 428 15.83 -15.62 -17.77
C LYS A 428 14.75 -16.25 -18.65
N PHE A 429 13.99 -15.45 -19.42
CA PHE A 429 12.83 -15.95 -20.17
C PHE A 429 13.19 -17.05 -21.16
N THR A 430 14.30 -16.89 -21.89
CA THR A 430 14.76 -17.86 -22.90
C THR A 430 15.70 -18.94 -22.35
N ASN A 431 15.98 -18.94 -21.04
CA ASN A 431 16.80 -20.00 -20.44
C ASN A 431 16.00 -21.32 -20.39
N PRO A 432 16.53 -22.43 -20.92
CA PRO A 432 15.85 -23.74 -20.89
C PRO A 432 15.40 -24.18 -19.49
N ASP A 433 16.19 -23.88 -18.45
CA ASP A 433 15.84 -24.23 -17.07
C ASP A 433 14.61 -23.47 -16.56
N SER A 434 14.24 -22.37 -17.22
CA SER A 434 13.11 -21.53 -16.86
C SER A 434 11.79 -21.91 -17.53
N GLU A 435 11.81 -22.79 -18.53
CA GLU A 435 10.66 -23.15 -19.38
C GLU A 435 9.42 -23.53 -18.55
N LYS A 436 9.60 -24.42 -17.56
CA LYS A 436 8.50 -24.86 -16.67
C LYS A 436 7.90 -23.68 -15.87
N VAL A 437 8.74 -22.75 -15.41
CA VAL A 437 8.32 -21.56 -14.65
C VAL A 437 7.58 -20.61 -15.57
N VAL A 438 8.13 -20.30 -16.74
CA VAL A 438 7.50 -19.47 -17.77
C VAL A 438 6.11 -20.00 -18.09
N ARG A 439 6.01 -21.29 -18.48
CA ARG A 439 4.73 -21.92 -18.81
C ARG A 439 3.70 -21.81 -17.66
N ARG A 440 4.11 -22.15 -16.42
CA ARG A 440 3.26 -22.10 -15.24
C ARG A 440 2.71 -20.68 -14.99
N LEU A 441 3.59 -19.68 -15.03
CA LEU A 441 3.19 -18.28 -14.76
C LEU A 441 2.34 -17.71 -15.89
N THR A 442 2.62 -18.11 -17.14
CA THR A 442 1.81 -17.72 -18.31
C THR A 442 0.38 -18.27 -18.20
N VAL A 443 0.21 -19.56 -17.84
CA VAL A 443 -1.13 -20.14 -17.60
C VAL A 443 -1.89 -19.34 -16.55
N LYS A 444 -1.24 -19.04 -15.43
CA LYS A 444 -1.85 -18.26 -14.32
C LYS A 444 -2.24 -16.85 -14.77
N LEU A 445 -1.36 -16.18 -15.51
CA LEU A 445 -1.62 -14.84 -16.02
C LEU A 445 -2.76 -14.84 -17.05
N ALA A 446 -2.83 -15.83 -17.92
CA ALA A 446 -3.92 -15.99 -18.90
C ALA A 446 -5.28 -16.20 -18.20
N VAL A 447 -5.32 -17.04 -17.16
CA VAL A 447 -6.53 -17.26 -16.36
C VAL A 447 -6.96 -15.96 -15.66
N TYR A 448 -6.02 -15.22 -15.04
CA TYR A 448 -6.30 -13.92 -14.45
C TYR A 448 -6.85 -12.94 -15.48
N ALA A 449 -6.17 -12.76 -16.61
CA ALA A 449 -6.56 -11.80 -17.63
C ALA A 449 -7.95 -12.11 -18.21
N LYS A 450 -8.27 -13.40 -18.41
CA LYS A 450 -9.61 -13.84 -18.83
C LYS A 450 -10.67 -13.52 -17.77
N ARG A 451 -10.41 -13.84 -16.50
CA ARG A 451 -11.34 -13.56 -15.38
C ARG A 451 -11.64 -12.08 -15.24
N GLN A 452 -10.61 -11.24 -15.42
CA GLN A 452 -10.71 -9.79 -15.28
C GLN A 452 -11.17 -9.07 -16.55
N ASN A 453 -11.42 -9.81 -17.65
CA ASN A 453 -11.65 -9.21 -18.98
C ASN A 453 -10.58 -8.15 -19.30
N ASP A 454 -9.30 -8.46 -18.98
CA ASP A 454 -8.23 -7.50 -19.14
C ASP A 454 -7.91 -7.24 -20.61
N PRO A 455 -8.13 -6.02 -21.15
CA PRO A 455 -7.95 -5.73 -22.56
C PRO A 455 -6.51 -5.87 -23.03
N TYR A 456 -5.52 -5.89 -22.12
CA TYR A 456 -4.11 -6.01 -22.49
C TYR A 456 -3.72 -7.41 -22.96
N ALA A 457 -4.46 -8.44 -22.51
CA ALA A 457 -4.27 -9.80 -23.04
C ALA A 457 -4.71 -9.93 -24.51
N ALA A 458 -5.49 -9.00 -25.03
CA ALA A 458 -5.90 -8.93 -26.42
C ALA A 458 -4.89 -8.17 -27.31
N ASP A 459 -3.88 -7.50 -26.72
CA ASP A 459 -2.80 -6.89 -27.52
C ASP A 459 -2.11 -7.95 -28.37
N PRO A 460 -1.94 -7.73 -29.69
CA PRO A 460 -1.45 -8.76 -30.61
C PRO A 460 -0.09 -9.34 -30.20
N LYS A 461 0.84 -8.50 -29.74
CA LYS A 461 2.16 -8.99 -29.32
C LYS A 461 2.08 -9.76 -28.00
N ILE A 462 1.39 -9.27 -27.00
CA ILE A 462 1.23 -9.95 -25.71
C ILE A 462 0.56 -11.31 -25.94
N LYS A 463 -0.51 -11.35 -26.75
CA LYS A 463 -1.22 -12.58 -27.08
C LYS A 463 -0.32 -13.60 -27.79
N ALA A 464 0.46 -13.16 -28.79
CA ALA A 464 1.40 -14.03 -29.53
C ALA A 464 2.50 -14.58 -28.61
N ASP A 465 3.11 -13.74 -27.80
CA ASP A 465 4.18 -14.13 -26.86
C ASP A 465 3.66 -15.14 -25.81
N MET A 466 2.45 -14.93 -25.29
CA MET A 466 1.82 -15.87 -24.35
C MET A 466 1.49 -17.22 -25.02
N ALA A 467 0.96 -17.20 -26.24
CA ALA A 467 0.67 -18.41 -27.02
C ALA A 467 1.94 -19.22 -27.29
N GLN A 468 3.02 -18.56 -27.70
CA GLN A 468 4.33 -19.18 -27.89
C GLN A 468 4.84 -19.83 -26.59
N ALA A 469 4.77 -19.16 -25.47
CA ALA A 469 5.19 -19.70 -24.17
C ALA A 469 4.35 -20.90 -23.70
N LEU A 470 3.13 -21.05 -24.21
CA LEU A 470 2.25 -22.19 -23.95
C LEU A 470 2.44 -23.33 -24.92
N GLY A 471 3.27 -23.16 -25.96
CA GLY A 471 3.44 -24.16 -27.04
C GLY A 471 2.22 -24.29 -27.96
N GLN A 472 1.40 -23.23 -28.04
CA GLN A 472 0.27 -23.18 -28.98
C GLN A 472 0.80 -22.66 -30.31
N ALA A 473 0.61 -23.45 -31.38
CA ALA A 473 0.92 -23.01 -32.74
C ALA A 473 0.10 -21.75 -33.08
N GLN A 474 0.74 -20.81 -33.78
CA GLN A 474 0.07 -19.61 -34.32
C GLN A 474 -0.97 -19.96 -35.36
#